data_824addb8b0754b18fdb68369c7aa0e1d
#
_entry.id   824addb8b0754b18fdb68369c7aa0e1d
#
_cell.length_a   1.000
_cell.length_b   1.000
_cell.length_c   1.000
_cell.angle_alpha   90.00
_cell.angle_beta   90.00
_cell.angle_gamma   90.00
#
_symmetry.space_group_name_H-M   'P 1'
#
loop_
_entity.id
_entity.type
_entity.pdbx_description
1 polymer ?
#
loop_
_entity_poly.entity_id
_entity_poly.type
_entity_poly.pdbx_seq_one_letter_code
_entity_poly.pdbx_strand_id
1 'polypeptide(L)'
;VSHRLEEIIALFDGLFAETYHTRLVRGGDEPLYLPADDATPFHRVIFARGFFTSALHEISHWCIAGARRRRLEDYGYWYLPDGRDAAQQRDFEAVEVAPQALELLFSRACGLTFHVSVDNLEGDAEVDRHAFHASVEARAARYEREGLPPRAEAMRTALVAYYSRGASPAEAVAAGRACLEAATA
;
A
#
# COMPACT_ATOMS: atom_id res chain seq x y z
N VAL A 1 20.44 4.52 4.80
CA VAL A 1 19.56 5.11 3.77
C VAL A 1 18.48 5.91 4.47
N SER A 2 18.26 7.14 4.05
CA SER A 2 17.19 7.99 4.58
C SER A 2 15.86 7.64 3.90
N HIS A 3 14.79 7.50 4.67
CA HIS A 3 13.44 7.24 4.17
C HIS A 3 12.63 8.54 4.22
N ARG A 4 12.86 9.44 3.25
CA ARG A 4 12.17 10.73 3.18
C ARG A 4 10.84 10.59 2.41
N LEU A 5 9.85 11.35 2.86
CA LEU A 5 8.52 11.33 2.24
C LEU A 5 8.53 11.82 0.80
N GLU A 6 9.36 12.81 0.50
CA GLU A 6 9.49 13.36 -0.86
C GLU A 6 9.95 12.29 -1.86
N GLU A 7 10.77 11.35 -1.41
CA GLU A 7 11.28 10.26 -2.25
C GLU A 7 10.17 9.27 -2.61
N ILE A 8 9.41 8.78 -1.64
CA ILE A 8 8.34 7.83 -1.93
C ILE A 8 7.19 8.47 -2.70
N ILE A 9 6.88 9.74 -2.45
CA ILE A 9 5.91 10.51 -3.23
C ILE A 9 6.39 10.63 -4.68
N ALA A 10 7.65 10.99 -4.91
CA ALA A 10 8.20 11.11 -6.25
C ALA A 10 8.18 9.78 -7.02
N LEU A 11 8.52 8.66 -6.37
CA LEU A 11 8.45 7.33 -6.98
C LEU A 11 7.02 6.94 -7.35
N PHE A 12 6.08 7.10 -6.42
CA PHE A 12 4.66 6.78 -6.65
C PHE A 12 4.06 7.65 -7.76
N ASP A 13 4.21 8.96 -7.68
CA ASP A 13 3.69 9.90 -8.67
C ASP A 13 4.34 9.69 -10.05
N GLY A 14 5.64 9.42 -10.07
CA GLY A 14 6.36 9.07 -11.29
C GLY A 14 5.81 7.82 -11.98
N LEU A 15 5.38 6.82 -11.22
CA LEU A 15 4.77 5.60 -11.75
C LEU A 15 3.31 5.79 -12.18
N PHE A 16 2.51 6.53 -11.40
CA PHE A 16 1.06 6.42 -11.47
C PHE A 16 0.31 7.73 -11.73
N ALA A 17 0.93 8.89 -11.67
CA ALA A 17 0.24 10.15 -11.93
C ALA A 17 -0.27 10.24 -13.37
N GLU A 18 0.53 9.86 -14.36
CA GLU A 18 0.13 9.86 -15.76
C GLU A 18 -0.65 8.61 -16.16
N THR A 19 -0.24 7.44 -15.67
CA THR A 19 -0.79 6.13 -16.08
C THR A 19 -2.14 5.82 -15.45
N TYR A 20 -2.37 6.27 -14.21
CA TYR A 20 -3.58 6.00 -13.44
C TYR A 20 -4.26 7.26 -12.90
N HIS A 21 -3.78 8.44 -13.25
CA HIS A 21 -4.26 9.73 -12.71
C HIS A 21 -4.34 9.74 -11.18
N THR A 22 -3.37 9.12 -10.52
CA THR A 22 -3.36 8.93 -9.07
C THR A 22 -2.08 9.48 -8.47
N ARG A 23 -2.20 10.21 -7.38
CA ARG A 23 -1.08 10.78 -6.62
C ARG A 23 -1.07 10.31 -5.19
N LEU A 24 0.13 10.25 -4.62
CA LEU A 24 0.35 10.01 -3.19
C LEU A 24 0.43 11.35 -2.47
N VAL A 25 -0.42 11.54 -1.45
CA VAL A 25 -0.57 12.82 -0.77
C VAL A 25 -0.39 12.64 0.74
N ARG A 26 0.41 13.52 1.34
CA ARG A 26 0.51 13.61 2.79
C ARG A 26 -0.77 14.23 3.35
N GLY A 27 -1.43 13.53 4.27
CA GLY A 27 -2.65 13.99 4.93
C GLY A 27 -2.44 14.38 6.39
N GLY A 28 -3.55 14.46 7.12
CA GLY A 28 -3.62 14.74 8.54
C GLY A 28 -3.54 13.49 9.41
N ASP A 29 -4.44 13.37 10.37
CA ASP A 29 -4.40 12.31 11.38
C ASP A 29 -4.89 10.95 10.88
N GLU A 30 -5.78 10.94 9.89
CA GLU A 30 -6.38 9.72 9.35
C GLU A 30 -6.04 9.55 7.87
N PRO A 31 -5.79 8.30 7.42
CA PRO A 31 -5.61 8.01 6.01
C PRO A 31 -6.95 8.08 5.28
N LEU A 32 -6.90 8.38 3.98
CA LEU A 32 -8.12 8.49 3.16
C LEU A 32 -7.77 8.24 1.69
N TYR A 33 -8.61 7.51 0.98
CA TYR A 33 -8.57 7.48 -0.47
C TYR A 33 -9.76 8.25 -1.05
N LEU A 34 -9.48 9.19 -1.93
CA LEU A 34 -10.48 10.00 -2.63
C LEU A 34 -10.34 9.85 -4.14
N PRO A 35 -11.40 9.45 -4.85
CA PRO A 35 -11.44 9.54 -6.30
C PRO A 35 -11.30 10.98 -6.79
N ALA A 36 -10.88 11.15 -8.05
CA ALA A 36 -10.90 12.47 -8.70
C ALA A 36 -12.33 13.04 -8.75
N ASP A 37 -12.44 14.34 -8.63
CA ASP A 37 -13.67 15.12 -8.72
C ASP A 37 -13.46 16.38 -9.56
N ASP A 38 -14.48 17.22 -9.69
CA ASP A 38 -14.42 18.43 -10.50
C ASP A 38 -13.40 19.46 -9.98
N ALA A 39 -13.11 19.44 -8.68
CA ALA A 39 -12.15 20.35 -8.06
C ALA A 39 -10.71 19.81 -8.11
N THR A 40 -10.55 18.48 -8.17
CA THR A 40 -9.24 17.83 -8.12
C THR A 40 -9.17 16.73 -9.18
N PRO A 41 -8.38 16.90 -10.26
CA PRO A 41 -8.36 15.99 -11.40
C PRO A 41 -7.64 14.66 -11.13
N PHE A 42 -7.01 14.51 -9.98
CA PHE A 42 -6.30 13.28 -9.58
C PHE A 42 -7.04 12.51 -8.50
N HIS A 43 -7.02 11.19 -8.61
CA HIS A 43 -7.28 10.32 -7.47
C HIS A 43 -6.16 10.49 -6.44
N ARG A 44 -6.49 10.41 -5.17
CA ARG A 44 -5.56 10.73 -4.09
C ARG A 44 -5.48 9.59 -3.09
N VAL A 45 -4.29 9.03 -2.97
CA VAL A 45 -3.92 8.11 -1.89
C VAL A 45 -3.31 8.96 -0.78
N ILE A 46 -4.07 9.21 0.28
CA ILE A 46 -3.71 10.12 1.36
C ILE A 46 -3.25 9.31 2.57
N PHE A 47 -1.98 9.43 2.94
CA PHE A 47 -1.42 8.73 4.09
C PHE A 47 -1.36 9.62 5.34
N ALA A 48 -1.48 8.97 6.51
CA ALA A 48 -1.61 9.69 7.77
C ALA A 48 -0.27 10.17 8.34
N ARG A 49 -0.31 11.30 9.03
CA ARG A 49 0.70 11.82 9.97
C ARG A 49 2.12 11.99 9.42
N GLY A 50 2.32 11.87 8.12
CA GLY A 50 3.65 12.00 7.52
C GLY A 50 4.62 10.86 7.88
N PHE A 51 4.11 9.67 8.22
CA PHE A 51 4.95 8.49 8.43
C PHE A 51 5.17 7.74 7.12
N PHE A 52 6.42 7.40 6.86
CA PHE A 52 6.81 6.62 5.67
C PHE A 52 6.12 5.25 5.63
N THR A 53 6.00 4.58 6.76
CA THR A 53 5.29 3.29 6.87
C THR A 53 3.79 3.42 6.60
N SER A 54 3.17 4.53 6.98
CA SER A 54 1.77 4.82 6.62
C SER A 54 1.62 4.96 5.10
N ALA A 55 2.55 5.62 4.44
CA ALA A 55 2.54 5.71 2.97
C ALA A 55 2.63 4.31 2.33
N LEU A 56 3.51 3.43 2.79
CA LEU A 56 3.60 2.05 2.28
C LEU A 56 2.31 1.27 2.48
N HIS A 57 1.66 1.45 3.63
CA HIS A 57 0.38 0.81 3.93
C HIS A 57 -0.72 1.24 2.97
N GLU A 58 -0.89 2.54 2.77
CA GLU A 58 -1.92 3.07 1.86
C GLU A 58 -1.64 2.73 0.39
N ILE A 59 -0.38 2.73 -0.03
CA ILE A 59 0.02 2.26 -1.37
C ILE A 59 -0.39 0.79 -1.56
N SER A 60 -0.23 -0.04 -0.54
CA SER A 60 -0.57 -1.46 -0.59
C SER A 60 -2.06 -1.68 -0.82
N HIS A 61 -2.93 -0.95 -0.12
CA HIS A 61 -4.37 -0.98 -0.36
C HIS A 61 -4.73 -0.55 -1.78
N TRP A 62 -4.15 0.54 -2.27
CA TRP A 62 -4.40 1.02 -3.61
C TRP A 62 -3.96 0.03 -4.69
N CYS A 63 -2.85 -0.66 -4.50
CA CYS A 63 -2.34 -1.65 -5.45
C CYS A 63 -3.25 -2.87 -5.61
N ILE A 64 -4.05 -3.20 -4.61
CA ILE A 64 -4.99 -4.33 -4.63
C ILE A 64 -6.36 -3.90 -5.17
N ALA A 65 -6.77 -2.67 -4.92
CA ALA A 65 -8.09 -2.18 -5.29
C ALA A 65 -8.32 -2.25 -6.81
N GLY A 66 -9.33 -3.02 -7.21
CA GLY A 66 -9.75 -3.12 -8.62
C GLY A 66 -10.34 -1.80 -9.16
N ALA A 67 -10.50 -1.71 -10.47
CA ALA A 67 -10.97 -0.48 -11.14
C ALA A 67 -12.32 0.04 -10.60
N ARG A 68 -13.24 -0.86 -10.26
CA ARG A 68 -14.54 -0.50 -9.69
C ARG A 68 -14.40 0.13 -8.30
N ARG A 69 -13.56 -0.47 -7.44
CA ARG A 69 -13.34 0.03 -6.08
C ARG A 69 -12.60 1.36 -6.05
N ARG A 70 -11.67 1.58 -6.97
CA ARG A 70 -10.95 2.87 -7.10
C ARG A 70 -11.83 4.06 -7.52
N ARG A 71 -13.11 3.84 -7.83
CA ARG A 71 -14.11 4.89 -8.07
C ARG A 71 -14.85 5.31 -6.80
N LEU A 72 -14.61 4.64 -5.69
CA LEU A 72 -15.29 4.86 -4.42
C LEU A 72 -14.32 5.41 -3.39
N GLU A 73 -14.80 6.33 -2.55
CA GLU A 73 -14.09 6.77 -1.36
C GLU A 73 -13.73 5.56 -0.50
N ASP A 74 -12.52 5.51 -0.02
CA ASP A 74 -11.94 4.38 0.74
C ASP A 74 -12.21 3.00 0.11
N TYR A 75 -12.26 2.95 -1.20
CA TYR A 75 -12.52 1.74 -1.98
C TYR A 75 -13.88 1.08 -1.70
N GLY A 76 -14.80 1.82 -1.05
CA GLY A 76 -16.10 1.31 -0.64
C GLY A 76 -16.04 0.35 0.56
N TYR A 77 -14.92 0.29 1.26
CA TYR A 77 -14.82 -0.41 2.54
C TYR A 77 -15.14 0.53 3.69
N TRP A 78 -15.81 -0.05 4.69
CA TRP A 78 -16.04 0.64 5.94
C TRP A 78 -15.79 -0.32 7.09
N TYR A 79 -14.86 0.05 7.97
CA TYR A 79 -14.54 -0.69 9.19
C TYR A 79 -14.49 0.25 10.37
N LEU A 80 -14.87 -0.27 11.55
CA LEU A 80 -14.54 0.41 12.79
C LEU A 80 -13.02 0.41 12.95
N PRO A 81 -12.39 1.59 13.13
CA PRO A 81 -10.94 1.68 13.33
C PRO A 81 -10.51 1.02 14.65
N ASP A 82 -11.39 1.04 15.64
CA ASP A 82 -11.22 0.40 16.95
C ASP A 82 -12.58 -0.02 17.51
N GLY A 83 -12.62 -0.75 18.62
CA GLY A 83 -13.88 -1.19 19.24
C GLY A 83 -14.58 -2.32 18.50
N ARG A 84 -13.89 -3.06 17.64
CA ARG A 84 -14.47 -4.18 16.90
C ARG A 84 -14.82 -5.37 17.79
N ASP A 85 -15.99 -5.98 17.56
CA ASP A 85 -16.33 -7.29 18.11
C ASP A 85 -15.60 -8.43 17.38
N ALA A 86 -15.78 -9.68 17.83
CA ALA A 86 -15.06 -10.83 17.27
C ALA A 86 -15.38 -11.08 15.78
N ALA A 87 -16.60 -10.84 15.32
CA ALA A 87 -16.97 -11.00 13.92
C ALA A 87 -16.37 -9.87 13.06
N GLN A 88 -16.47 -8.63 13.52
CA GLN A 88 -15.88 -7.45 12.87
C GLN A 88 -14.36 -7.55 12.80
N GLN A 89 -13.72 -8.08 13.84
CA GLN A 89 -12.27 -8.30 13.86
C GLN A 89 -11.86 -9.36 12.83
N ARG A 90 -12.58 -10.46 12.69
CA ARG A 90 -12.29 -11.47 11.66
C ARG A 90 -12.46 -10.92 10.25
N ASP A 91 -13.49 -10.14 10.01
CA ASP A 91 -13.72 -9.50 8.70
C ASP A 91 -12.61 -8.50 8.36
N PHE A 92 -12.19 -7.70 9.34
CA PHE A 92 -11.05 -6.79 9.21
C PHE A 92 -9.76 -7.54 8.88
N GLU A 93 -9.42 -8.56 9.66
CA GLU A 93 -8.20 -9.36 9.42
C GLU A 93 -8.20 -10.04 8.05
N ALA A 94 -9.35 -10.58 7.62
CA ALA A 94 -9.47 -11.23 6.33
C ALA A 94 -9.18 -10.29 5.15
N VAL A 95 -9.59 -9.02 5.26
CA VAL A 95 -9.32 -8.01 4.23
C VAL A 95 -7.90 -7.45 4.33
N GLU A 96 -7.33 -7.36 5.52
CA GLU A 96 -6.01 -6.77 5.76
C GLU A 96 -4.83 -7.69 5.41
N VAL A 97 -5.01 -9.01 5.33
CA VAL A 97 -3.91 -9.95 5.04
C VAL A 97 -3.20 -9.61 3.72
N ALA A 98 -3.93 -9.42 2.65
CA ALA A 98 -3.34 -9.17 1.33
C ALA A 98 -2.64 -7.80 1.23
N PRO A 99 -3.24 -6.67 1.67
CA PRO A 99 -2.54 -5.38 1.72
C PRO A 99 -1.27 -5.44 2.58
N GLN A 100 -1.35 -6.01 3.77
CA GLN A 100 -0.20 -6.07 4.66
C GLN A 100 0.90 -7.01 4.15
N ALA A 101 0.56 -8.03 3.37
CA ALA A 101 1.55 -8.83 2.67
C ALA A 101 2.33 -8.02 1.62
N LEU A 102 1.67 -7.13 0.89
CA LEU A 102 2.35 -6.20 -0.02
C LEU A 102 3.19 -5.18 0.76
N GLU A 103 2.66 -4.62 1.84
CA GLU A 103 3.40 -3.69 2.71
C GLU A 103 4.67 -4.34 3.26
N LEU A 104 4.62 -5.61 3.66
CA LEU A 104 5.79 -6.37 4.08
C LEU A 104 6.83 -6.45 2.97
N LEU A 105 6.43 -6.76 1.73
CA LEU A 105 7.34 -6.82 0.59
C LEU A 105 7.92 -5.45 0.24
N PHE A 106 7.12 -4.39 0.32
CA PHE A 106 7.59 -3.02 0.13
C PHE A 106 8.56 -2.58 1.23
N SER A 107 8.27 -2.93 2.48
CA SER A 107 9.16 -2.66 3.61
C SER A 107 10.52 -3.33 3.42
N ARG A 108 10.53 -4.59 3.02
CA ARG A 108 11.76 -5.32 2.68
C ARG A 108 12.54 -4.64 1.55
N ALA A 109 11.85 -4.20 0.50
CA ALA A 109 12.46 -3.47 -0.61
C ALA A 109 13.13 -2.16 -0.16
N CYS A 110 12.58 -1.51 0.86
CA CYS A 110 13.12 -0.29 1.46
C CYS A 110 14.17 -0.54 2.54
N GLY A 111 14.43 -1.79 2.93
CA GLY A 111 15.30 -2.13 4.05
C GLY A 111 14.71 -1.80 5.42
N LEU A 112 13.38 -1.78 5.53
CA LEU A 112 12.64 -1.52 6.77
C LEU A 112 12.12 -2.82 7.40
N THR A 113 12.04 -2.81 8.73
CA THR A 113 11.34 -3.87 9.46
C THR A 113 9.83 -3.64 9.39
N PHE A 114 9.11 -4.68 9.00
CA PHE A 114 7.65 -4.66 8.95
C PHE A 114 7.04 -5.10 10.28
N HIS A 115 5.96 -4.43 10.66
CA HIS A 115 5.14 -4.79 11.83
C HIS A 115 3.68 -4.85 11.39
N VAL A 116 2.98 -5.93 11.77
CA VAL A 116 1.54 -6.05 11.49
C VAL A 116 0.73 -5.01 12.26
N SER A 117 -0.34 -4.53 11.64
CA SER A 117 -1.28 -3.57 12.21
C SER A 117 -2.67 -4.21 12.31
N VAL A 118 -2.99 -4.77 13.46
CA VAL A 118 -4.21 -5.57 13.69
C VAL A 118 -4.86 -5.27 15.04
N ASP A 119 -4.30 -4.34 15.80
CA ASP A 119 -4.74 -4.03 17.16
C ASP A 119 -6.18 -3.52 17.22
N ASN A 120 -6.89 -3.90 18.29
CA ASN A 120 -8.27 -3.54 18.56
C ASN A 120 -8.38 -3.17 20.06
N LEU A 121 -7.86 -1.97 20.40
CA LEU A 121 -7.62 -1.55 21.78
C LEU A 121 -8.90 -1.36 22.60
N GLU A 122 -9.99 -0.93 21.96
CA GLU A 122 -11.28 -0.67 22.61
C GLU A 122 -12.33 -1.76 22.34
N GLY A 123 -11.96 -2.81 21.61
CA GLY A 123 -12.85 -3.92 21.27
C GLY A 123 -12.78 -5.06 22.25
N ASP A 124 -13.84 -5.86 22.29
CA ASP A 124 -13.92 -7.08 23.12
C ASP A 124 -13.25 -8.29 22.48
N ALA A 125 -12.83 -8.18 21.22
CA ALA A 125 -12.20 -9.27 20.48
C ALA A 125 -10.75 -9.46 20.88
N GLU A 126 -10.38 -10.70 21.16
CA GLU A 126 -9.00 -11.10 21.34
C GLU A 126 -8.26 -11.03 19.99
N VAL A 127 -7.08 -10.42 19.99
CA VAL A 127 -6.22 -10.28 18.80
C VAL A 127 -5.03 -11.22 18.94
N ASP A 128 -4.93 -12.19 18.04
CA ASP A 128 -3.75 -13.04 17.90
C ASP A 128 -2.80 -12.45 16.86
N ARG A 129 -1.89 -11.56 17.27
CA ARG A 129 -0.89 -10.93 16.42
C ARG A 129 0.05 -11.96 15.77
N HIS A 130 0.35 -13.05 16.46
CA HIS A 130 1.22 -14.10 15.95
C HIS A 130 0.57 -14.85 14.78
N ALA A 131 -0.69 -15.27 14.94
CA ALA A 131 -1.43 -15.93 13.88
C ALA A 131 -1.65 -15.02 12.68
N PHE A 132 -1.98 -13.76 12.92
CA PHE A 132 -2.16 -12.78 11.86
C PHE A 132 -0.84 -12.53 11.11
N HIS A 133 0.27 -12.34 11.81
CA HIS A 133 1.59 -12.19 11.19
C HIS A 133 1.95 -13.40 10.33
N ALA A 134 1.70 -14.62 10.81
CA ALA A 134 1.94 -15.83 10.04
C ALA A 134 1.10 -15.88 8.76
N SER A 135 -0.15 -15.42 8.79
CA SER A 135 -1.00 -15.32 7.61
C SER A 135 -0.47 -14.29 6.61
N VAL A 136 0.02 -13.16 7.08
CA VAL A 136 0.65 -12.12 6.24
C VAL A 136 1.92 -12.65 5.58
N GLU A 137 2.80 -13.31 6.33
CA GLU A 137 4.03 -13.93 5.80
C GLU A 137 3.73 -15.00 4.74
N ALA A 138 2.74 -15.86 4.99
CA ALA A 138 2.32 -16.88 4.03
C ALA A 138 1.79 -16.26 2.73
N ARG A 139 1.03 -15.17 2.84
CA ARG A 139 0.52 -14.45 1.67
C ARG A 139 1.65 -13.75 0.91
N ALA A 140 2.61 -13.15 1.59
CA ALA A 140 3.78 -12.55 0.96
C ALA A 140 4.59 -13.58 0.19
N ALA A 141 4.85 -14.74 0.79
CA ALA A 141 5.53 -15.85 0.12
C ALA A 141 4.76 -16.35 -1.12
N ARG A 142 3.43 -16.37 -1.06
CA ARG A 142 2.58 -16.70 -2.21
C ARG A 142 2.74 -15.67 -3.33
N TYR A 143 2.73 -14.38 -3.02
CA TYR A 143 2.97 -13.32 -4.01
C TYR A 143 4.33 -13.47 -4.68
N GLU A 144 5.38 -13.80 -3.92
CA GLU A 144 6.71 -14.01 -4.51
C GLU A 144 6.77 -15.20 -5.47
N ARG A 145 6.02 -16.28 -5.20
CA ARG A 145 5.95 -17.45 -6.09
C ARG A 145 5.06 -17.24 -7.31
N GLU A 146 3.91 -16.61 -7.14
CA GLU A 146 2.86 -16.51 -8.16
C GLU A 146 2.85 -15.16 -8.91
N GLY A 147 3.58 -14.18 -8.41
CA GLY A 147 3.61 -12.80 -8.92
C GLY A 147 2.70 -11.86 -8.13
N LEU A 148 3.09 -10.60 -8.08
CA LEU A 148 2.32 -9.52 -7.47
C LEU A 148 1.29 -8.97 -8.46
N PRO A 149 0.22 -8.31 -7.97
CA PRO A 149 -0.60 -7.47 -8.85
C PRO A 149 0.27 -6.47 -9.62
N PRO A 150 -0.06 -6.14 -10.89
CA PRO A 150 0.83 -5.35 -11.76
C PRO A 150 1.31 -4.03 -11.17
N ARG A 151 0.43 -3.27 -10.51
CA ARG A 151 0.82 -2.00 -9.86
C ARG A 151 1.74 -2.23 -8.67
N ALA A 152 1.53 -3.29 -7.92
CA ALA A 152 2.40 -3.65 -6.80
C ALA A 152 3.79 -4.10 -7.30
N GLU A 153 3.86 -4.86 -8.39
CA GLU A 153 5.13 -5.26 -8.98
C GLU A 153 5.93 -4.03 -9.48
N ALA A 154 5.25 -3.10 -10.14
CA ALA A 154 5.87 -1.85 -10.57
C ALA A 154 6.41 -1.04 -9.38
N MET A 155 5.63 -0.90 -8.32
CA MET A 155 6.04 -0.18 -7.11
C MET A 155 7.22 -0.87 -6.42
N ARG A 156 7.16 -2.19 -6.20
CA ARG A 156 8.26 -2.96 -5.60
C ARG A 156 9.55 -2.82 -6.42
N THR A 157 9.46 -2.92 -7.72
CA THR A 157 10.61 -2.78 -8.63
C THR A 157 11.27 -1.40 -8.48
N ALA A 158 10.48 -0.34 -8.43
CA ALA A 158 10.99 1.01 -8.21
C ALA A 158 11.63 1.17 -6.82
N LEU A 159 11.00 0.64 -5.77
CA LEU A 159 11.56 0.66 -4.41
C LEU A 159 12.88 -0.09 -4.30
N VAL A 160 12.99 -1.27 -4.89
CA VAL A 160 14.24 -2.05 -4.92
C VAL A 160 15.32 -1.30 -5.70
N ALA A 161 14.99 -0.75 -6.86
CA ALA A 161 15.96 0.01 -7.66
C ALA A 161 16.51 1.21 -6.88
N TYR A 162 15.64 1.97 -6.24
CA TYR A 162 16.01 3.17 -5.51
C TYR A 162 16.73 2.86 -4.18
N TYR A 163 16.08 2.10 -3.28
CA TYR A 163 16.59 1.89 -1.91
C TYR A 163 17.66 0.81 -1.79
N SER A 164 17.61 -0.23 -2.62
CA SER A 164 18.54 -1.36 -2.52
C SER A 164 19.68 -1.29 -3.52
N ARG A 165 19.47 -0.69 -4.71
CA ARG A 165 20.47 -0.65 -5.77
C ARG A 165 21.06 0.72 -6.03
N GLY A 166 20.56 1.76 -5.35
CA GLY A 166 21.08 3.13 -5.47
C GLY A 166 20.78 3.83 -6.79
N ALA A 167 19.75 3.38 -7.50
CA ALA A 167 19.30 4.06 -8.73
C ALA A 167 18.79 5.47 -8.42
N SER A 168 18.87 6.37 -9.38
CA SER A 168 18.20 7.67 -9.30
C SER A 168 16.67 7.49 -9.30
N PRO A 169 15.90 8.49 -8.83
CA PRO A 169 14.44 8.42 -8.91
C PRO A 169 13.92 8.17 -10.33
N ALA A 170 14.51 8.80 -11.33
CA ALA A 170 14.12 8.62 -12.73
C ALA A 170 14.38 7.19 -13.24
N GLU A 171 15.52 6.60 -12.91
CA GLU A 171 15.86 5.22 -13.28
C GLU A 171 14.94 4.22 -12.55
N ALA A 172 14.64 4.45 -11.28
CA ALA A 172 13.73 3.64 -10.50
C ALA A 172 12.29 3.67 -11.07
N VAL A 173 11.80 4.84 -11.42
CA VAL A 173 10.50 5.02 -12.08
C VAL A 173 10.48 4.33 -13.45
N ALA A 174 11.53 4.47 -14.25
CA ALA A 174 11.62 3.80 -15.54
C ALA A 174 11.57 2.27 -15.41
N ALA A 175 12.28 1.72 -14.43
CA ALA A 175 12.25 0.28 -14.15
C ALA A 175 10.84 -0.21 -13.74
N GLY A 176 10.14 0.53 -12.88
CA GLY A 176 8.76 0.20 -12.50
C GLY A 176 7.78 0.35 -13.66
N ARG A 177 7.89 1.39 -14.48
CA ARG A 177 7.05 1.58 -15.67
C ARG A 177 7.21 0.44 -16.68
N ALA A 178 8.41 -0.09 -16.86
CA ALA A 178 8.63 -1.26 -17.70
C ALA A 178 7.81 -2.48 -17.26
N CYS A 179 7.61 -2.67 -15.96
CA CYS A 179 6.73 -3.73 -15.43
C CYS A 179 5.26 -3.51 -15.81
N LEU A 180 4.77 -2.26 -15.78
CA LEU A 180 3.38 -1.94 -16.18
C LEU A 180 3.16 -2.20 -17.67
N GLU A 181 4.08 -1.81 -18.52
CA GLU A 181 4.03 -2.04 -19.97
C GLU A 181 4.03 -3.53 -20.30
N ALA A 182 4.88 -4.32 -19.64
CA ALA A 182 4.94 -5.77 -19.83
C ALA A 182 3.64 -6.48 -19.40
N ALA A 183 2.95 -5.97 -18.37
CA ALA A 183 1.70 -6.53 -17.89
C ALA A 183 0.49 -6.22 -18.80
N THR A 184 0.58 -5.19 -19.66
CA THR A 184 -0.47 -4.80 -20.61
C THR A 184 -0.24 -5.34 -22.03
N ALA A 185 0.91 -5.91 -22.29
CA ALA A 185 1.26 -6.54 -23.55
C ALA A 185 0.78 -7.98 -23.61
#